data_ad752fe823b275853cf829747b19c718
#
_entry.id   ad752fe823b275853cf829747b19c718
#
_cell.length_a   1.000
_cell.length_b   1.000
_cell.length_c   1.000
_cell.angle_alpha   90.00
_cell.angle_beta   90.00
_cell.angle_gamma   90.00
#
_symmetry.space_group_name_H-M   'P 1'
#
loop_
_entity.id
_entity.type
_entity.pdbx_description
1 polymer ?
#
loop_
_entity_poly.entity_id
_entity_poly.type
_entity_poly.pdbx_seq_one_letter_code
_entity_poly.pdbx_strand_id
1 'polypeptide(L)'
;ASVNQVIWYVQKGAPHWDAAELWTLFGHLYKGGMWLKKQDVIARENHTTTQNMYASYNGIDYRQSTATFADYTFSNNNIVKERPTKSEISDYFYLPAKGFYVEGKMQYITHLGYYWSATCLKADAQRAFSLTFNPSSISLGSNFRFNGFAEDLKW
;
A
#
# COMPACT_ATOMS: atom_id res chain seq x y z
N ALA A 1 -4.46 7.97 -2.24
CA ALA A 1 -3.80 7.50 -3.48
C ALA A 1 -4.83 6.87 -4.41
N SER A 2 -4.67 7.07 -5.72
CA SER A 2 -5.43 6.34 -6.73
C SER A 2 -4.93 4.90 -6.86
N VAL A 3 -5.72 4.03 -7.53
CA VAL A 3 -5.26 2.67 -7.82
C VAL A 3 -3.96 2.66 -8.62
N ASN A 4 -3.77 3.61 -9.55
CA ASN A 4 -2.52 3.72 -10.30
C ASN A 4 -1.33 4.01 -9.39
N GLN A 5 -1.49 4.91 -8.43
CA GLN A 5 -0.44 5.20 -7.43
C GLN A 5 -0.14 3.99 -6.54
N VAL A 6 -1.15 3.22 -6.15
CA VAL A 6 -0.94 1.98 -5.39
C VAL A 6 -0.08 1.02 -6.20
N ILE A 7 -0.35 0.85 -7.51
CA ILE A 7 0.46 0.00 -8.38
C ILE A 7 1.92 0.50 -8.44
N TRP A 8 2.12 1.81 -8.54
CA TRP A 8 3.47 2.40 -8.49
C TRP A 8 4.20 2.05 -7.19
N TYR A 9 3.54 2.16 -6.04
CA TYR A 9 4.14 1.75 -4.76
C TYR A 9 4.48 0.27 -4.73
N VAL A 10 3.58 -0.59 -5.20
CA VAL A 10 3.80 -2.04 -5.23
C VAL A 10 5.01 -2.39 -6.10
N GLN A 11 5.09 -1.83 -7.30
CA GLN A 11 6.09 -2.20 -8.30
C GLN A 11 7.42 -1.44 -8.15
N LYS A 12 7.38 -0.20 -7.65
CA LYS A 12 8.54 0.71 -7.65
C LYS A 12 8.85 1.30 -6.27
N GLY A 13 8.13 0.90 -5.25
CA GLY A 13 8.31 1.43 -3.89
C GLY A 13 9.50 0.89 -3.13
N ALA A 14 10.24 -0.06 -3.69
CA ALA A 14 11.40 -0.70 -3.06
C ALA A 14 11.13 -1.04 -1.58
N PRO A 15 10.20 -1.96 -1.29
CA PRO A 15 9.69 -2.19 0.05
C PRO A 15 10.73 -2.76 1.01
N HIS A 16 10.73 -2.25 2.25
CA HIS A 16 11.52 -2.77 3.35
C HIS A 16 10.59 -3.14 4.50
N TRP A 17 10.58 -4.38 4.92
CA TRP A 17 9.90 -4.80 6.14
C TRP A 17 10.78 -4.49 7.35
N ASP A 18 10.23 -3.73 8.29
CA ASP A 18 10.89 -3.35 9.54
C ASP A 18 10.09 -3.90 10.71
N ALA A 19 10.60 -4.96 11.32
CA ALA A 19 9.95 -5.61 12.46
C ALA A 19 10.12 -4.84 13.78
N ALA A 20 10.95 -3.79 13.80
CA ALA A 20 11.35 -3.11 15.01
C ALA A 20 10.76 -1.71 15.20
N GLU A 21 10.33 -1.04 14.10
CA GLU A 21 9.77 0.31 14.20
C GLU A 21 8.50 0.31 15.03
N LEU A 22 8.46 1.21 16.02
CA LEU A 22 7.36 1.28 16.98
C LEU A 22 6.24 2.20 16.47
N TRP A 23 5.02 1.81 16.79
CA TRP A 23 3.83 2.62 16.52
C TRP A 23 2.76 2.31 17.56
N THR A 24 1.79 3.21 17.73
CA THR A 24 0.75 3.08 18.75
C THR A 24 -0.64 3.01 18.11
N LEU A 25 -1.53 2.24 18.75
CA LEU A 25 -2.93 2.14 18.36
C LEU A 25 -3.75 1.91 19.63
N PHE A 26 -4.78 2.75 19.84
CA PHE A 26 -5.66 2.68 21.02
C PHE A 26 -4.88 2.63 22.35
N GLY A 27 -3.80 3.40 22.46
CA GLY A 27 -2.99 3.46 23.68
C GLY A 27 -2.03 2.29 23.89
N HIS A 28 -1.99 1.32 22.99
CA HIS A 28 -1.07 0.20 23.03
C HIS A 28 0.11 0.43 22.08
N LEU A 29 1.28 -0.06 22.47
CA LEU A 29 2.51 0.02 21.68
C LEU A 29 2.73 -1.28 20.92
N TYR A 30 2.92 -1.16 19.62
CA TYR A 30 3.19 -2.26 18.69
C TYR A 30 4.43 -1.99 17.87
N LYS A 31 4.87 -2.98 17.12
CA LYS A 31 5.99 -2.85 16.18
C LYS A 31 5.75 -3.70 14.93
N GLY A 32 6.41 -3.30 13.86
CA GLY A 32 6.34 -3.98 12.56
C GLY A 32 5.51 -3.25 11.53
N GLY A 33 6.08 -3.10 10.35
CA GLY A 33 5.45 -2.45 9.22
C GLY A 33 6.37 -2.38 8.00
N MET A 34 5.93 -1.65 7.00
CA MET A 34 6.59 -1.57 5.70
C MET A 34 7.02 -0.14 5.41
N TRP A 35 8.28 0.02 5.02
CA TRP A 35 8.78 1.26 4.43
C TRP A 35 8.64 1.20 2.91
N LEU A 36 8.13 2.26 2.32
CA LEU A 36 8.01 2.43 0.87
C LEU A 36 8.61 3.77 0.46
N LYS A 37 9.19 3.84 -0.72
CA LYS A 37 9.65 5.11 -1.28
C LYS A 37 8.48 6.07 -1.45
N LYS A 38 8.75 7.35 -1.15
CA LYS A 38 7.79 8.44 -1.38
C LYS A 38 7.50 8.61 -2.86
N GLN A 39 6.33 9.15 -3.19
CA GLN A 39 5.91 9.33 -4.58
C GLN A 39 6.89 10.16 -5.41
N ASP A 40 7.37 11.27 -4.88
CA ASP A 40 8.32 12.15 -5.58
C ASP A 40 9.64 11.44 -5.87
N VAL A 41 10.09 10.56 -4.98
CA VAL A 41 11.28 9.74 -5.20
C VAL A 41 11.04 8.73 -6.31
N ILE A 42 9.92 8.00 -6.27
CA ILE A 42 9.55 7.06 -7.34
C ILE A 42 9.44 7.78 -8.68
N ALA A 43 8.79 8.94 -8.69
CA ALA A 43 8.63 9.73 -9.91
C ALA A 43 9.98 10.12 -10.52
N ARG A 44 10.89 10.63 -9.70
CA ARG A 44 12.23 11.04 -10.13
C ARG A 44 13.03 9.85 -10.69
N GLU A 45 13.01 8.72 -10.00
CA GLU A 45 13.76 7.52 -10.40
C GLU A 45 13.20 6.88 -11.67
N ASN A 46 11.92 7.06 -11.96
CA ASN A 46 11.26 6.49 -13.13
C ASN A 46 10.98 7.52 -14.25
N HIS A 47 11.60 8.70 -14.17
CA HIS A 47 11.49 9.76 -15.17
C HIS A 47 10.04 10.15 -15.48
N THR A 48 9.21 10.26 -14.44
CA THR A 48 7.81 10.63 -14.53
C THR A 48 7.47 11.72 -13.51
N THR A 49 6.21 12.03 -13.34
CA THR A 49 5.70 13.00 -12.37
C THR A 49 4.66 12.35 -11.46
N THR A 50 4.44 12.93 -10.29
CA THR A 50 3.39 12.45 -9.37
C THR A 50 2.00 12.54 -9.99
N GLN A 51 1.76 13.54 -10.84
CA GLN A 51 0.50 13.66 -11.60
C GLN A 51 0.32 12.50 -12.58
N ASN A 52 1.37 12.14 -13.30
CA ASN A 52 1.32 10.99 -14.21
C ASN A 52 1.13 9.67 -13.44
N MET A 53 1.75 9.54 -12.28
CA MET A 53 1.54 8.37 -11.42
C MET A 53 0.09 8.25 -10.95
N TYR A 54 -0.55 9.37 -10.63
CA TYR A 54 -1.98 9.39 -10.30
C TYR A 54 -2.83 8.94 -11.50
N ALA A 55 -2.49 9.41 -12.69
CA ALA A 55 -3.28 9.23 -13.90
C ALA A 55 -3.13 7.85 -14.54
N SER A 56 -1.96 7.22 -14.41
CA SER A 56 -1.71 5.93 -15.08
C SER A 56 -0.52 5.19 -14.47
N TYR A 57 -0.46 3.89 -14.75
CA TYR A 57 0.73 3.06 -14.60
C TYR A 57 1.07 2.43 -15.95
N ASN A 58 2.31 2.65 -16.44
CA ASN A 58 2.75 2.18 -17.76
C ASN A 58 1.77 2.52 -18.90
N GLY A 59 1.23 3.72 -18.87
CA GLY A 59 0.32 4.21 -19.91
C GLY A 59 -1.13 3.74 -19.78
N ILE A 60 -1.46 2.93 -18.77
CA ILE A 60 -2.82 2.41 -18.56
C ILE A 60 -3.43 3.08 -17.33
N ASP A 61 -4.63 3.63 -17.49
CA ASP A 61 -5.42 4.17 -16.38
C ASP A 61 -6.36 3.10 -15.81
N TYR A 62 -5.94 2.47 -14.74
CA TYR A 62 -6.71 1.40 -14.08
C TYR A 62 -7.95 1.90 -13.34
N ARG A 63 -8.12 3.23 -13.16
CA ARG A 63 -9.34 3.81 -12.61
C ARG A 63 -10.51 3.63 -13.57
N GLN A 64 -10.23 3.54 -14.87
CA GLN A 64 -11.24 3.44 -15.93
C GLN A 64 -11.55 2.01 -16.35
N SER A 65 -10.80 1.05 -15.85
CA SER A 65 -10.99 -0.34 -16.28
C SER A 65 -12.24 -0.96 -15.68
N THR A 66 -12.92 -1.78 -16.50
CA THR A 66 -14.05 -2.62 -16.07
C THR A 66 -13.64 -4.05 -15.79
N ALA A 67 -12.33 -4.37 -15.91
CA ALA A 67 -11.80 -5.70 -15.64
C ALA A 67 -12.04 -6.11 -14.18
N THR A 68 -12.12 -7.39 -13.95
CA THR A 68 -12.24 -7.95 -12.60
C THR A 68 -10.91 -7.82 -11.85
N PHE A 69 -10.94 -7.89 -10.53
CA PHE A 69 -9.73 -7.82 -9.72
C PHE A 69 -8.66 -8.84 -10.15
N ALA A 70 -9.07 -10.02 -10.62
CA ALA A 70 -8.14 -11.06 -11.06
C ALA A 70 -7.24 -10.61 -12.23
N ASP A 71 -7.69 -9.61 -12.99
CA ASP A 71 -6.93 -9.08 -14.13
C ASP A 71 -5.84 -8.09 -13.70
N TYR A 72 -5.80 -7.70 -12.42
CA TYR A 72 -4.86 -6.71 -11.87
C TYR A 72 -3.96 -7.30 -10.80
N THR A 73 -3.37 -8.44 -11.08
CA THR A 73 -2.50 -9.12 -10.10
C THR A 73 -1.13 -8.46 -10.04
N PHE A 74 -1.07 -7.26 -9.45
CA PHE A 74 0.19 -6.58 -9.16
C PHE A 74 0.67 -7.00 -7.78
N SER A 75 1.86 -7.59 -7.74
CA SER A 75 2.50 -8.01 -6.49
C SER A 75 4.01 -7.91 -6.59
N ASN A 76 4.66 -7.81 -5.45
CA ASN A 76 6.10 -7.77 -5.34
C ASN A 76 6.54 -8.57 -4.11
N ASN A 77 7.35 -9.59 -4.32
CA ASN A 77 7.88 -10.45 -3.27
C ASN A 77 9.34 -10.11 -2.91
N ASN A 78 9.92 -9.09 -3.54
CA ASN A 78 11.29 -8.65 -3.28
C ASN A 78 11.30 -7.67 -2.11
N ILE A 79 11.08 -8.19 -0.90
CA ILE A 79 11.05 -7.40 0.33
C ILE A 79 12.40 -7.48 1.01
N VAL A 80 13.04 -6.31 1.23
CA VAL A 80 14.23 -6.22 2.07
C VAL A 80 13.78 -6.29 3.52
N LYS A 81 14.33 -7.22 4.31
CA LYS A 81 13.86 -7.47 5.68
C LYS A 81 14.66 -6.71 6.72
N GLU A 82 14.88 -5.44 6.46
CA GLU A 82 15.53 -4.51 7.38
C GLU A 82 15.11 -3.08 7.04
N ARG A 83 15.23 -2.19 8.02
CA ARG A 83 14.98 -0.75 7.84
C ARG A 83 15.87 -0.20 6.73
N PRO A 84 15.40 0.78 5.94
CA PRO A 84 16.28 1.52 5.03
C PRO A 84 17.48 2.12 5.78
N THR A 85 18.62 2.25 5.12
CA THR A 85 19.81 2.81 5.72
C THR A 85 19.61 4.28 6.13
N LYS A 86 20.46 4.80 7.01
CA LYS A 86 20.40 6.19 7.46
C LYS A 86 20.49 7.20 6.31
N SER A 87 21.20 6.86 5.24
CA SER A 87 21.33 7.72 4.05
C SER A 87 20.11 7.66 3.14
N GLU A 88 19.32 6.61 3.23
CA GLU A 88 18.17 6.36 2.35
C GLU A 88 16.82 6.67 3.01
N ILE A 89 16.74 6.58 4.35
CA ILE A 89 15.46 6.58 5.06
C ILE A 89 14.62 7.83 4.82
N SER A 90 15.24 8.97 4.52
CA SER A 90 14.51 10.20 4.19
C SER A 90 13.71 10.10 2.88
N ASP A 91 14.03 9.15 2.01
CA ASP A 91 13.32 8.87 0.76
C ASP A 91 12.10 7.96 0.96
N TYR A 92 11.90 7.48 2.18
CA TYR A 92 10.87 6.50 2.51
C TYR A 92 9.83 7.07 3.46
N PHE A 93 8.65 6.46 3.46
CA PHE A 93 7.64 6.64 4.50
C PHE A 93 7.26 5.27 5.07
N TYR A 94 6.75 5.27 6.31
CA TYR A 94 6.44 4.06 7.03
C TYR A 94 4.93 3.81 7.11
N LEU A 95 4.53 2.56 6.85
CA LEU A 95 3.16 2.09 7.00
C LEU A 95 3.11 1.01 8.07
N PRO A 96 2.57 1.31 9.27
CA PRO A 96 2.38 0.30 10.31
C PRO A 96 1.53 -0.89 9.85
N ALA A 97 1.87 -2.09 10.31
CA ALA A 97 1.08 -3.30 10.05
C ALA A 97 -0.12 -3.36 11.01
N LYS A 98 -1.11 -2.50 10.79
CA LYS A 98 -2.27 -2.33 11.66
C LYS A 98 -3.34 -3.42 11.51
N GLY A 99 -3.18 -4.35 10.56
CA GLY A 99 -4.19 -5.35 10.28
C GLY A 99 -5.49 -4.73 9.77
N PHE A 100 -6.60 -5.32 10.14
CA PHE A 100 -7.91 -4.79 9.79
C PHE A 100 -8.93 -5.08 10.91
N TYR A 101 -10.05 -4.37 10.87
CA TYR A 101 -11.09 -4.45 11.89
C TYR A 101 -12.29 -5.20 11.32
N VAL A 102 -12.67 -6.31 11.96
CA VAL A 102 -13.83 -7.11 11.55
C VAL A 102 -14.63 -7.49 12.80
N GLU A 103 -15.94 -7.24 12.76
CA GLU A 103 -16.86 -7.61 13.82
C GLU A 103 -16.42 -7.11 15.21
N GLY A 104 -15.91 -5.89 15.29
CA GLY A 104 -15.47 -5.29 16.53
C GLY A 104 -14.11 -5.77 17.04
N LYS A 105 -13.37 -6.53 16.24
CA LYS A 105 -12.06 -7.06 16.62
C LYS A 105 -10.98 -6.73 15.60
N MET A 106 -9.78 -6.37 16.10
CA MET A 106 -8.58 -6.25 15.29
C MET A 106 -8.06 -7.63 14.91
N GLN A 107 -7.76 -7.80 13.61
CA GLN A 107 -7.20 -9.03 13.05
C GLN A 107 -5.82 -8.76 12.47
N TYR A 108 -4.89 -9.70 12.65
CA TYR A 108 -3.55 -9.69 12.04
C TYR A 108 -2.70 -8.45 12.33
N ILE A 109 -2.96 -7.79 13.47
CA ILE A 109 -2.14 -6.68 13.94
C ILE A 109 -0.67 -7.14 14.06
N THR A 110 0.26 -6.28 13.66
CA THR A 110 1.71 -6.53 13.55
C THR A 110 2.15 -7.48 12.43
N HIS A 111 1.22 -8.11 11.72
CA HIS A 111 1.53 -9.09 10.67
C HIS A 111 1.14 -8.62 9.27
N LEU A 112 0.01 -7.92 9.16
CA LEU A 112 -0.54 -7.49 7.86
C LEU A 112 -0.86 -6.01 7.89
N GLY A 113 -0.68 -5.34 6.74
CA GLY A 113 -1.13 -3.98 6.53
C GLY A 113 -2.17 -3.93 5.42
N TYR A 114 -3.22 -3.14 5.64
CA TYR A 114 -4.30 -2.90 4.68
C TYR A 114 -4.64 -1.41 4.67
N TYR A 115 -4.50 -0.78 3.51
CA TYR A 115 -4.74 0.65 3.34
C TYR A 115 -5.60 0.88 2.11
N TRP A 116 -6.69 1.63 2.27
CA TRP A 116 -7.59 1.94 1.18
C TRP A 116 -6.94 2.87 0.15
N SER A 117 -7.18 2.59 -1.13
CA SER A 117 -7.01 3.58 -2.18
C SER A 117 -8.26 4.46 -2.27
N ALA A 118 -8.17 5.56 -3.00
CA ALA A 118 -9.31 6.42 -3.29
C ALA A 118 -10.16 5.90 -4.47
N THR A 119 -9.84 4.72 -5.02
CA THR A 119 -10.48 4.21 -6.22
C THR A 119 -11.35 2.99 -5.91
N CYS A 120 -12.65 3.09 -6.22
CA CYS A 120 -13.55 1.94 -6.22
C CYS A 120 -13.42 1.15 -7.52
N LEU A 121 -13.82 -0.12 -7.49
CA LEU A 121 -13.91 -0.93 -8.70
C LEU A 121 -15.08 -0.44 -9.56
N LYS A 122 -14.87 -0.28 -10.87
CA LYS A 122 -15.95 0.10 -11.77
C LYS A 122 -17.02 -1.00 -11.92
N ALA A 123 -16.59 -2.25 -11.86
CA ALA A 123 -17.50 -3.39 -11.96
C ALA A 123 -18.33 -3.60 -10.69
N ASP A 124 -17.86 -3.13 -9.54
CA ASP A 124 -18.54 -3.28 -8.26
C ASP A 124 -18.15 -2.12 -7.32
N ALA A 125 -19.00 -1.11 -7.22
CA ALA A 125 -18.76 0.08 -6.41
C ALA A 125 -18.78 -0.18 -4.90
N GLN A 126 -19.20 -1.37 -4.44
CA GLN A 126 -19.11 -1.77 -3.03
C GLN A 126 -17.69 -2.19 -2.65
N ARG A 127 -16.82 -2.38 -3.62
CA ARG A 127 -15.41 -2.74 -3.42
C ARG A 127 -14.51 -1.58 -3.79
N ALA A 128 -13.40 -1.47 -3.08
CA ALA A 128 -12.33 -0.53 -3.40
C ALA A 128 -11.00 -1.25 -3.50
N PHE A 129 -10.08 -0.67 -4.25
CA PHE A 129 -8.70 -1.14 -4.29
C PHE A 129 -7.99 -0.79 -2.99
N SER A 130 -7.04 -1.62 -2.63
CA SER A 130 -6.24 -1.44 -1.44
C SER A 130 -4.78 -1.81 -1.67
N LEU A 131 -3.89 -1.20 -0.88
CA LEU A 131 -2.53 -1.67 -0.71
C LEU A 131 -2.53 -2.67 0.43
N THR A 132 -2.01 -3.87 0.18
CA THR A 132 -1.89 -4.91 1.21
C THR A 132 -0.47 -5.40 1.29
N PHE A 133 0.00 -5.70 2.50
CA PHE A 133 1.34 -6.25 2.68
C PHE A 133 1.43 -7.17 3.89
N ASN A 134 2.42 -8.05 3.84
CA ASN A 134 2.93 -8.84 4.96
C ASN A 134 4.47 -8.77 4.92
N PRO A 135 5.19 -9.42 5.85
CA PRO A 135 6.67 -9.34 5.85
C PRO A 135 7.35 -9.82 4.57
N SER A 136 6.67 -10.59 3.73
CA SER A 136 7.26 -11.25 2.56
C SER A 136 6.72 -10.77 1.22
N SER A 137 5.66 -9.97 1.20
CA SER A 137 5.05 -9.50 -0.04
C SER A 137 4.27 -8.22 0.14
N ILE A 138 4.10 -7.50 -0.97
CA ILE A 138 3.20 -6.35 -1.09
C ILE A 138 2.41 -6.50 -2.38
N SER A 139 1.13 -6.15 -2.36
CA SER A 139 0.26 -6.34 -3.52
C SER A 139 -0.88 -5.34 -3.59
N LEU A 140 -1.42 -5.18 -4.80
CA LEU A 140 -2.71 -4.55 -5.02
C LEU A 140 -3.82 -5.54 -4.64
N GLY A 141 -4.71 -5.12 -3.75
CA GLY A 141 -5.88 -5.89 -3.35
C GLY A 141 -7.18 -5.18 -3.69
N SER A 142 -8.29 -5.88 -3.54
CA SER A 142 -9.61 -5.27 -3.51
C SER A 142 -10.45 -5.92 -2.44
N ASN A 143 -11.24 -5.09 -1.73
CA ASN A 143 -12.06 -5.56 -0.62
C ASN A 143 -13.36 -4.77 -0.55
N PHE A 144 -14.35 -5.34 0.11
CA PHE A 144 -15.60 -4.64 0.39
C PHE A 144 -15.34 -3.43 1.27
N ARG A 145 -15.95 -2.30 0.92
CA ARG A 145 -15.76 -1.01 1.61
C ARG A 145 -16.22 -1.02 3.07
N PHE A 146 -17.07 -1.96 3.47
CA PHE A 146 -17.49 -2.09 4.86
C PHE A 146 -16.45 -2.76 5.77
N ASN A 147 -15.38 -3.34 5.23
CA ASN A 147 -14.27 -3.84 6.05
C ASN A 147 -13.52 -2.67 6.68
N GLY A 148 -13.20 -2.79 7.96
CA GLY A 148 -12.50 -1.75 8.70
C GLY A 148 -10.99 -1.81 8.50
N PHE A 149 -10.48 -1.17 7.45
CA PHE A 149 -9.05 -0.98 7.28
C PHE A 149 -8.53 0.18 8.12
N ALA A 150 -7.24 0.21 8.33
CA ALA A 150 -6.62 1.15 9.24
C ALA A 150 -6.88 2.60 8.85
N GLU A 151 -6.69 2.95 7.60
CA GLU A 151 -6.92 4.29 7.06
C GLU A 151 -6.73 4.30 5.53
N ASP A 152 -7.03 5.44 4.93
CA ASP A 152 -6.76 5.66 3.51
C ASP A 152 -5.26 5.86 3.28
N LEU A 153 -4.78 5.36 2.17
CA LEU A 153 -3.42 5.64 1.71
C LEU A 153 -3.38 7.05 1.13
N LYS A 154 -2.80 7.97 1.88
CA LYS A 154 -2.84 9.42 1.57
C LYS A 154 -1.72 9.89 0.65
N TRP A 155 -0.68 9.12 0.54
CA TRP A 155 0.51 9.51 -0.21
C TRP A 155 1.07 8.42 -1.12
#